data_c05de86c93563f2bb70cae47a3655d15
#
_entry.id   c05de86c93563f2bb70cae47a3655d15
#
_cell.length_a   1.000
_cell.length_b   1.000
_cell.length_c   1.000
_cell.angle_alpha   90.00
_cell.angle_beta   90.00
_cell.angle_gamma   90.00
#
_symmetry.space_group_name_H-M   'P 1'
#
loop_
_entity.id
_entity.type
_entity.pdbx_description
1 polymer ?
#
loop_
_entity_poly.entity_id
_entity_poly.type
_entity_poly.pdbx_seq_one_letter_code
_entity_poly.pdbx_strand_id
1 'polypeptide(L)'
;KVVNNIKTGKTELERKKDYAPLYNKLFIIDEASMIDDNLLKEIDATAKNSKIVLIGDEWQLAPVGQKIATMSTLNFRKVKMNKILRNSGAIMQTGAQFRETAETGIFKPIKQDPTVAHVTGSKFQRLVDAAFMDPNYVTNSIKVLAWTNARVQAYNAHIRQINGYAKLLQAGEYAITNNALNERGYFYKTDSFVKITDASSERERLGVRGRNIEINGKLIGFMANDPHDVKLLLKSLAAQKEWTDYFSVKETWFDLRPAYASTVHKAQGRSYNTVFIDLADISKCRVASDVARMLYVAISRSKHQVYLYGQLPPKYGGYKP
;
A
#
# COMPACT_ATOMS: atom_id res chain seq x y z
N LYS A 1 -18.41 -8.00 -5.99
CA LYS A 1 -18.57 -6.58 -6.29
C LYS A 1 -18.34 -5.80 -5.01
N VAL A 2 -17.41 -4.85 -5.06
CA VAL A 2 -17.18 -3.92 -3.95
C VAL A 2 -18.24 -2.82 -4.03
N VAL A 3 -19.00 -2.61 -2.97
CA VAL A 3 -20.07 -1.61 -2.90
C VAL A 3 -19.85 -0.74 -1.67
N ASN A 4 -20.01 0.56 -1.82
CA ASN A 4 -20.02 1.44 -0.67
C ASN A 4 -21.44 1.49 -0.12
N ASN A 5 -21.59 1.11 1.13
CA ASN A 5 -22.84 1.29 1.85
C ASN A 5 -23.05 2.80 2.07
N ILE A 6 -24.00 3.37 1.34
CA ILE A 6 -24.25 4.82 1.33
C ILE A 6 -24.69 5.32 2.73
N LYS A 7 -25.37 4.48 3.52
CA LYS A 7 -25.83 4.83 4.86
C LYS A 7 -24.70 4.85 5.89
N THR A 8 -23.74 3.94 5.77
CA THR A 8 -22.64 3.79 6.74
C THR A 8 -21.33 4.40 6.25
N GLY A 9 -21.20 4.73 4.97
CA GLY A 9 -19.96 5.17 4.33
C GLY A 9 -18.88 4.07 4.26
N LYS A 10 -19.20 2.84 4.66
CA LYS A 10 -18.27 1.71 4.64
C LYS A 10 -18.33 0.98 3.29
N THR A 11 -17.17 0.48 2.89
CA THR A 11 -17.06 -0.38 1.72
C THR A 11 -17.42 -1.81 2.13
N GLU A 12 -18.40 -2.38 1.46
CA GLU A 12 -18.87 -3.74 1.70
C GLU A 12 -18.73 -4.59 0.43
N LEU A 13 -18.58 -5.88 0.62
CA LEU A 13 -18.59 -6.84 -0.48
C LEU A 13 -20.02 -7.30 -0.71
N GLU A 14 -20.55 -7.04 -1.90
CA GLU A 14 -21.83 -7.61 -2.34
C GLU A 14 -21.63 -8.61 -3.47
N ARG A 15 -22.42 -9.67 -3.44
CA ARG A 15 -22.47 -10.62 -4.56
C ARG A 15 -23.07 -9.95 -5.80
N LYS A 16 -22.53 -10.25 -6.96
CA LYS A 16 -23.18 -9.84 -8.22
C LYS A 16 -24.51 -10.57 -8.35
N LYS A 17 -25.50 -9.93 -8.99
CA LYS A 17 -26.81 -10.54 -9.24
C LYS A 17 -26.69 -11.86 -10.04
N ASP A 18 -25.72 -11.93 -10.94
CA ASP A 18 -25.44 -13.10 -11.81
C ASP A 18 -24.40 -14.03 -11.19
N TYR A 19 -24.29 -14.03 -9.86
CA TYR A 19 -23.32 -14.86 -9.15
C TYR A 19 -23.72 -16.35 -9.26
N ALA A 20 -22.79 -17.15 -9.80
CA ALA A 20 -22.85 -18.60 -9.76
C ALA A 20 -21.63 -19.14 -9.00
N PRO A 21 -21.82 -20.09 -8.07
CA PRO A 21 -20.70 -20.77 -7.43
C PRO A 21 -19.84 -21.49 -8.47
N LEU A 22 -18.54 -21.58 -8.20
CA LEU A 22 -17.61 -22.33 -9.02
C LEU A 22 -17.40 -23.71 -8.40
N TYR A 23 -17.62 -24.76 -9.18
CA TYR A 23 -17.55 -26.14 -8.73
C TYR A 23 -16.30 -26.85 -9.25
N ASN A 24 -15.78 -27.78 -8.44
CA ASN A 24 -14.69 -28.69 -8.83
C ASN A 24 -13.44 -27.96 -9.33
N LYS A 25 -13.05 -26.88 -8.64
CA LYS A 25 -11.88 -26.08 -8.97
C LYS A 25 -10.80 -26.20 -7.91
N LEU A 26 -9.57 -25.84 -8.27
CA LEU A 26 -8.50 -25.53 -7.35
C LEU A 26 -8.35 -24.01 -7.28
N PHE A 27 -8.57 -23.45 -6.08
CA PHE A 27 -8.31 -22.04 -5.80
C PHE A 27 -6.96 -21.92 -5.11
N ILE A 28 -6.05 -21.13 -5.67
CA ILE A 28 -4.79 -20.75 -5.06
C ILE A 28 -4.90 -19.26 -4.74
N ILE A 29 -4.87 -18.92 -3.46
CA ILE A 29 -5.08 -17.57 -2.96
C ILE A 29 -3.78 -17.11 -2.30
N ASP A 30 -3.09 -16.18 -2.95
CA ASP A 30 -1.86 -15.57 -2.43
C ASP A 30 -2.17 -14.40 -1.50
N GLU A 31 -1.18 -13.98 -0.68
CA GLU A 31 -1.29 -12.94 0.36
C GLU A 31 -2.50 -13.18 1.30
N ALA A 32 -2.77 -14.44 1.65
CA ALA A 32 -3.94 -14.85 2.43
C ALA A 32 -3.95 -14.27 3.87
N SER A 33 -2.84 -13.72 4.36
CA SER A 33 -2.79 -12.95 5.60
C SER A 33 -3.68 -11.70 5.58
N MET A 34 -4.03 -11.20 4.40
CA MET A 34 -4.89 -10.02 4.19
C MET A 34 -6.39 -10.36 4.11
N ILE A 35 -6.76 -11.64 4.15
CA ILE A 35 -8.15 -12.09 4.08
C ILE A 35 -8.80 -11.89 5.46
N ASP A 36 -9.88 -11.10 5.49
CA ASP A 36 -10.73 -10.98 6.66
C ASP A 36 -11.83 -12.05 6.68
N ASP A 37 -12.56 -12.14 7.79
CA ASP A 37 -13.61 -13.13 7.99
C ASP A 37 -14.75 -13.02 6.96
N ASN A 38 -15.05 -11.81 6.48
CA ASN A 38 -16.11 -11.60 5.50
C ASN A 38 -15.68 -12.11 4.12
N LEU A 39 -14.46 -11.78 3.71
CA LEU A 39 -13.91 -12.26 2.44
C LEU A 39 -13.75 -13.79 2.47
N LEU A 40 -13.35 -14.37 3.60
CA LEU A 40 -13.28 -15.83 3.74
C LEU A 40 -14.64 -16.50 3.54
N LYS A 41 -15.70 -15.94 4.14
CA LYS A 41 -17.08 -16.44 3.93
C LYS A 41 -17.50 -16.36 2.46
N GLU A 42 -17.13 -15.30 1.75
CA GLU A 42 -17.40 -15.16 0.32
C GLU A 42 -16.62 -16.17 -0.54
N ILE A 43 -15.37 -16.44 -0.17
CA ILE A 43 -14.54 -17.47 -0.82
C ILE A 43 -15.19 -18.85 -0.64
N ASP A 44 -15.59 -19.22 0.59
CA ASP A 44 -16.23 -20.49 0.87
C ASP A 44 -17.58 -20.64 0.13
N ALA A 45 -18.36 -19.58 0.10
CA ALA A 45 -19.60 -19.54 -0.64
C ALA A 45 -19.41 -19.71 -2.16
N THR A 46 -18.27 -19.20 -2.68
CA THR A 46 -17.93 -19.26 -4.12
C THR A 46 -17.36 -20.61 -4.52
N ALA A 47 -16.50 -21.20 -3.71
CA ALA A 47 -15.72 -22.40 -4.01
C ALA A 47 -16.46 -23.67 -3.58
N LYS A 48 -17.45 -24.13 -4.37
CA LYS A 48 -18.23 -25.33 -4.03
C LYS A 48 -17.57 -26.60 -4.53
N ASN A 49 -17.52 -27.63 -3.67
CA ASN A 49 -16.83 -28.89 -3.95
C ASN A 49 -15.44 -28.70 -4.55
N SER A 50 -14.70 -27.73 -4.00
CA SER A 50 -13.43 -27.25 -4.55
C SER A 50 -12.30 -27.34 -3.51
N LYS A 51 -11.07 -27.38 -3.98
CA LYS A 51 -9.88 -27.33 -3.11
C LYS A 51 -9.41 -25.87 -3.00
N ILE A 52 -9.06 -25.45 -1.77
CA ILE A 52 -8.54 -24.11 -1.50
C ILE A 52 -7.15 -24.25 -0.91
N VAL A 53 -6.18 -23.58 -1.51
CA VAL A 53 -4.82 -23.41 -1.01
C VAL A 53 -4.62 -21.95 -0.66
N LEU A 54 -4.36 -21.65 0.61
CA LEU A 54 -4.03 -20.32 1.10
C LEU A 54 -2.51 -20.19 1.21
N ILE A 55 -1.94 -19.20 0.55
CA ILE A 55 -0.51 -18.88 0.62
C ILE A 55 -0.39 -17.53 1.31
N GLY A 56 0.39 -17.46 2.38
CA GLY A 56 0.56 -16.24 3.14
C GLY A 56 1.51 -16.42 4.31
N ASP A 57 1.79 -15.32 5.00
CA ASP A 57 2.63 -15.30 6.19
C ASP A 57 1.82 -14.69 7.33
N GLU A 58 1.49 -15.51 8.33
CA GLU A 58 0.67 -15.12 9.48
C GLU A 58 1.33 -14.04 10.38
N TRP A 59 2.62 -13.81 10.22
CA TRP A 59 3.39 -12.80 10.96
C TRP A 59 3.52 -11.49 10.19
N GLN A 60 3.07 -11.41 8.93
CA GLN A 60 2.89 -10.14 8.23
C GLN A 60 1.66 -9.38 8.78
N LEU A 61 1.33 -8.26 8.18
CA LEU A 61 0.22 -7.43 8.66
C LEU A 61 -1.12 -8.18 8.51
N ALA A 62 -1.91 -8.12 9.56
CA ALA A 62 -3.28 -8.62 9.55
C ALA A 62 -4.22 -7.65 8.79
N PRO A 63 -5.43 -8.09 8.39
CA PRO A 63 -6.45 -7.22 7.85
C PRO A 63 -6.75 -6.05 8.78
N VAL A 64 -7.10 -4.90 8.20
CA VAL A 64 -7.40 -3.69 8.97
C VAL A 64 -8.54 -3.97 9.97
N GLY A 65 -8.29 -3.69 11.24
CA GLY A 65 -9.26 -3.92 12.32
C GLY A 65 -9.21 -5.32 12.94
N GLN A 66 -8.35 -6.20 12.47
CA GLN A 66 -8.12 -7.52 13.08
C GLN A 66 -6.74 -7.60 13.75
N LYS A 67 -6.67 -8.31 14.87
CA LYS A 67 -5.40 -8.52 15.60
C LYS A 67 -4.55 -9.66 15.04
N ILE A 68 -5.19 -10.65 14.44
CA ILE A 68 -4.58 -11.87 13.92
C ILE A 68 -5.13 -12.11 12.51
N ALA A 69 -4.28 -12.60 11.61
CA ALA A 69 -4.72 -13.00 10.29
C ALA A 69 -5.72 -14.15 10.39
N THR A 70 -6.88 -14.04 9.73
CA THR A 70 -7.94 -15.05 9.76
C THR A 70 -7.41 -16.45 9.39
N MET A 71 -6.48 -16.53 8.42
CA MET A 71 -5.86 -17.78 8.01
C MET A 71 -5.19 -18.55 9.15
N SER A 72 -4.72 -17.85 10.20
CA SER A 72 -4.04 -18.48 11.36
C SER A 72 -4.99 -19.28 12.23
N THR A 73 -6.28 -18.90 12.25
CA THR A 73 -7.33 -19.54 13.08
C THR A 73 -7.94 -20.76 12.41
N LEU A 74 -7.64 -21.00 11.14
CA LEU A 74 -8.21 -22.10 10.37
C LEU A 74 -7.50 -23.43 10.70
N ASN A 75 -8.28 -24.47 10.88
CA ASN A 75 -7.77 -25.83 11.10
C ASN A 75 -7.47 -26.53 9.76
N PHE A 76 -6.55 -25.98 8.98
CA PHE A 76 -6.08 -26.57 7.74
C PHE A 76 -4.74 -27.28 7.91
N ARG A 77 -4.46 -28.24 7.02
CA ARG A 77 -3.09 -28.78 6.92
C ARG A 77 -2.13 -27.66 6.53
N LYS A 78 -1.14 -27.40 7.37
CA LYS A 78 -0.13 -26.34 7.17
C LYS A 78 1.18 -26.93 6.64
N VAL A 79 1.73 -26.29 5.62
CA VAL A 79 3.09 -26.57 5.10
C VAL A 79 3.88 -25.27 5.22
N LYS A 80 5.03 -25.32 5.89
CA LYS A 80 5.88 -24.14 6.12
C LYS A 80 7.04 -24.11 5.12
N MET A 81 7.16 -23.01 4.40
CA MET A 81 8.33 -22.72 3.55
C MET A 81 9.35 -21.94 4.38
N ASN A 82 10.55 -22.51 4.55
CA ASN A 82 11.58 -21.93 5.45
C ASN A 82 12.69 -21.18 4.72
N LYS A 83 12.80 -21.32 3.38
CA LYS A 83 13.88 -20.71 2.60
C LYS A 83 13.51 -19.29 2.19
N ILE A 84 14.28 -18.32 2.66
CA ILE A 84 14.15 -16.91 2.22
C ILE A 84 14.96 -16.72 0.94
N LEU A 85 14.33 -16.16 -0.11
CA LEU A 85 14.95 -15.96 -1.42
C LEU A 85 15.10 -14.48 -1.81
N ARG A 86 14.37 -13.58 -1.13
CA ARG A 86 14.29 -12.16 -1.52
C ARG A 86 15.53 -11.36 -1.13
N ASN A 87 16.08 -11.64 0.02
CA ASN A 87 17.22 -10.92 0.61
C ASN A 87 18.15 -11.88 1.35
N SER A 88 19.31 -11.39 1.73
CA SER A 88 20.36 -12.17 2.43
C SER A 88 21.04 -11.28 3.47
N GLY A 89 22.01 -11.85 4.18
CA GLY A 89 22.83 -11.10 5.14
C GLY A 89 22.03 -10.44 6.27
N ALA A 90 22.42 -9.22 6.62
CA ALA A 90 21.84 -8.50 7.75
C ALA A 90 20.35 -8.13 7.52
N ILE A 91 19.92 -7.86 6.30
CA ILE A 91 18.52 -7.59 5.98
C ILE A 91 17.65 -8.80 6.32
N MET A 92 18.07 -9.98 5.88
CA MET A 92 17.38 -11.24 6.19
C MET A 92 17.33 -11.50 7.70
N GLN A 93 18.48 -11.32 8.39
CA GLN A 93 18.58 -11.55 9.84
C GLN A 93 17.68 -10.57 10.62
N THR A 94 17.69 -9.28 10.25
CA THR A 94 16.84 -8.27 10.91
C THR A 94 15.35 -8.52 10.62
N GLY A 95 15.02 -8.93 9.41
CA GLY A 95 13.65 -9.35 9.07
C GLY A 95 13.20 -10.55 9.91
N ALA A 96 14.05 -11.59 10.02
CA ALA A 96 13.78 -12.76 10.84
C ALA A 96 13.64 -12.41 12.33
N GLN A 97 14.44 -11.47 12.85
CA GLN A 97 14.33 -10.97 14.22
C GLN A 97 12.94 -10.36 14.48
N PHE A 98 12.42 -9.51 13.57
CA PHE A 98 11.10 -8.93 13.76
C PHE A 98 9.95 -9.90 13.50
N ARG A 99 10.17 -10.92 12.68
CA ARG A 99 9.23 -12.04 12.58
C ARG A 99 9.14 -12.80 13.90
N GLU A 100 10.28 -13.13 14.52
CA GLU A 100 10.34 -13.72 15.87
C GLU A 100 9.69 -12.79 16.92
N THR A 101 9.94 -11.49 16.82
CA THR A 101 9.30 -10.48 17.69
C THR A 101 7.77 -10.48 17.54
N ALA A 102 7.25 -10.62 16.33
CA ALA A 102 5.81 -10.69 16.09
C ALA A 102 5.19 -11.97 16.69
N GLU A 103 5.95 -13.07 16.72
CA GLU A 103 5.55 -14.34 17.31
C GLU A 103 5.62 -14.33 18.84
N THR A 104 6.72 -13.82 19.41
CA THR A 104 7.02 -13.94 20.86
C THR A 104 6.65 -12.70 21.66
N GLY A 105 6.46 -11.54 21.02
CA GLY A 105 6.31 -10.24 21.67
C GLY A 105 7.61 -9.66 22.24
N ILE A 106 8.75 -10.35 22.10
CA ILE A 106 10.04 -9.94 22.66
C ILE A 106 10.82 -9.10 21.67
N PHE A 107 10.96 -7.81 21.97
CA PHE A 107 11.75 -6.89 21.17
C PHE A 107 13.23 -6.94 21.51
N LYS A 108 14.06 -7.05 20.48
CA LYS A 108 15.53 -7.00 20.58
C LYS A 108 16.05 -5.76 19.85
N PRO A 109 17.19 -5.16 20.27
CA PRO A 109 17.81 -4.06 19.55
C PRO A 109 18.16 -4.44 18.12
N ILE A 110 18.00 -3.49 17.19
CA ILE A 110 18.43 -3.67 15.80
C ILE A 110 19.96 -3.58 15.75
N LYS A 111 20.60 -4.61 15.20
CA LYS A 111 22.05 -4.57 14.96
C LYS A 111 22.36 -3.70 13.77
N GLN A 112 23.33 -2.81 13.90
CA GLN A 112 23.83 -2.04 12.77
C GLN A 112 24.65 -2.92 11.83
N ASP A 113 24.48 -2.65 10.55
CA ASP A 113 25.25 -3.28 9.47
C ASP A 113 25.29 -2.28 8.28
N PRO A 114 26.31 -2.29 7.43
CA PRO A 114 26.31 -1.41 6.24
C PRO A 114 25.04 -1.49 5.40
N THR A 115 24.38 -2.65 5.32
CA THR A 115 23.13 -2.86 4.57
C THR A 115 21.86 -2.60 5.37
N VAL A 116 21.96 -2.46 6.71
CA VAL A 116 20.88 -2.07 7.62
C VAL A 116 21.37 -0.93 8.49
N ALA A 117 21.41 0.26 7.93
CA ALA A 117 22.04 1.42 8.54
C ALA A 117 21.01 2.31 9.24
N HIS A 118 21.19 2.52 10.56
CA HIS A 118 20.47 3.54 11.29
C HIS A 118 21.23 4.88 11.17
N VAL A 119 20.52 5.94 10.77
CA VAL A 119 21.13 7.22 10.46
C VAL A 119 20.41 8.38 11.15
N THR A 120 21.11 9.49 11.35
CA THR A 120 20.52 10.74 11.88
C THR A 120 19.50 11.31 10.90
N GLY A 121 18.59 12.15 11.39
CA GLY A 121 17.55 12.77 10.55
C GLY A 121 18.12 13.56 9.36
N SER A 122 19.19 14.34 9.58
CA SER A 122 19.84 15.10 8.52
C SER A 122 20.52 14.19 7.47
N LYS A 123 21.11 13.08 7.90
CA LYS A 123 21.70 12.09 6.99
C LYS A 123 20.62 11.32 6.23
N PHE A 124 19.55 10.94 6.91
CA PHE A 124 18.41 10.27 6.27
C PHE A 124 17.82 11.13 5.16
N GLN A 125 17.54 12.40 5.45
CA GLN A 125 16.99 13.33 4.46
C GLN A 125 17.93 13.48 3.25
N ARG A 126 19.23 13.71 3.47
CA ARG A 126 20.21 13.78 2.38
C ARG A 126 20.26 12.52 1.53
N LEU A 127 20.17 11.34 2.14
CA LEU A 127 20.18 10.07 1.42
C LEU A 127 18.89 9.88 0.61
N VAL A 128 17.72 10.27 1.15
CA VAL A 128 16.46 10.29 0.42
C VAL A 128 16.56 11.23 -0.79
N ASP A 129 17.02 12.47 -0.57
CA ASP A 129 17.14 13.46 -1.63
C ASP A 129 18.07 12.96 -2.74
N ALA A 130 19.27 12.49 -2.39
CA ALA A 130 20.23 11.94 -3.34
C ALA A 130 19.65 10.75 -4.14
N ALA A 131 18.91 9.86 -3.47
CA ALA A 131 18.36 8.67 -4.11
C ALA A 131 17.23 8.99 -5.11
N PHE A 132 16.42 10.02 -4.84
CA PHE A 132 15.30 10.39 -5.73
C PHE A 132 15.65 11.49 -6.75
N MET A 133 16.77 12.17 -6.58
CA MET A 133 17.33 13.12 -7.56
C MET A 133 18.34 12.44 -8.51
N ASP A 134 18.72 11.20 -8.28
CA ASP A 134 19.67 10.47 -9.14
C ASP A 134 19.07 10.33 -10.57
N PRO A 135 19.77 10.84 -11.60
CA PRO A 135 19.35 10.66 -13.00
C PRO A 135 19.14 9.19 -13.42
N ASN A 136 19.83 8.27 -12.75
CA ASN A 136 19.70 6.83 -12.96
C ASN A 136 18.61 6.18 -12.09
N TYR A 137 17.79 6.97 -11.42
CA TYR A 137 16.70 6.45 -10.60
C TYR A 137 15.79 5.54 -11.41
N VAL A 138 15.84 4.26 -11.09
CA VAL A 138 14.91 3.29 -11.67
C VAL A 138 13.61 3.35 -10.87
N THR A 139 12.59 3.73 -11.55
CA THR A 139 11.27 3.90 -10.98
C THR A 139 10.79 2.66 -10.23
N ASN A 140 10.26 2.89 -9.03
CA ASN A 140 9.79 1.85 -8.12
C ASN A 140 10.88 0.90 -7.58
N SER A 141 12.17 1.24 -7.75
CA SER A 141 13.28 0.50 -7.14
C SER A 141 13.60 0.97 -5.71
N ILE A 142 13.19 2.18 -5.36
CA ILE A 142 13.41 2.81 -4.06
C ILE A 142 12.07 3.22 -3.45
N LYS A 143 11.91 3.08 -2.13
CA LYS A 143 10.67 3.46 -1.45
C LYS A 143 10.95 4.03 -0.05
N VAL A 144 10.26 5.11 0.29
CA VAL A 144 10.15 5.57 1.69
C VAL A 144 8.93 4.92 2.31
N LEU A 145 9.10 4.28 3.47
CA LEU A 145 8.05 3.62 4.22
C LEU A 145 7.79 4.32 5.54
N ALA A 146 6.53 4.62 5.80
CA ALA A 146 6.05 5.19 7.06
C ALA A 146 4.74 4.49 7.48
N TRP A 147 4.25 4.80 8.66
CA TRP A 147 2.99 4.24 9.17
C TRP A 147 1.79 5.08 8.77
N THR A 148 1.86 6.41 8.97
CA THR A 148 0.72 7.30 8.79
C THR A 148 0.64 7.87 7.37
N ASN A 149 -0.59 8.03 6.87
CA ASN A 149 -0.82 8.68 5.58
C ASN A 149 -0.29 10.11 5.54
N ALA A 150 -0.40 10.86 6.65
CA ALA A 150 0.13 12.23 6.73
C ALA A 150 1.64 12.26 6.51
N ARG A 151 2.39 11.32 7.11
CA ARG A 151 3.83 11.24 6.92
C ARG A 151 4.22 10.83 5.50
N VAL A 152 3.49 9.89 4.92
CA VAL A 152 3.64 9.49 3.50
C VAL A 152 3.42 10.67 2.57
N GLN A 153 2.37 11.46 2.80
CA GLN A 153 2.10 12.68 2.02
C GLN A 153 3.22 13.70 2.13
N ALA A 154 3.76 13.92 3.34
CA ALA A 154 4.89 14.83 3.56
C ALA A 154 6.14 14.39 2.77
N TYR A 155 6.50 13.10 2.78
CA TYR A 155 7.61 12.59 1.98
C TYR A 155 7.35 12.73 0.47
N ASN A 156 6.17 12.39 0.01
CA ASN A 156 5.81 12.52 -1.40
C ASN A 156 5.87 13.99 -1.85
N ALA A 157 5.37 14.92 -1.05
CA ALA A 157 5.42 16.36 -1.35
C ALA A 157 6.86 16.87 -1.42
N HIS A 158 7.71 16.50 -0.43
CA HIS A 158 9.11 16.86 -0.40
C HIS A 158 9.88 16.35 -1.62
N ILE A 159 9.74 15.05 -1.94
CA ILE A 159 10.44 14.44 -3.07
C ILE A 159 9.99 15.06 -4.40
N ARG A 160 8.73 15.41 -4.54
CA ARG A 160 8.23 16.15 -5.70
C ARG A 160 8.86 17.54 -5.79
N GLN A 161 8.94 18.25 -4.67
CA GLN A 161 9.51 19.58 -4.61
C GLN A 161 10.99 19.61 -5.01
N ILE A 162 11.82 18.69 -4.51
CA ILE A 162 13.25 18.62 -4.87
C ILE A 162 13.48 18.24 -6.33
N ASN A 163 12.52 17.55 -6.96
CA ASN A 163 12.54 17.25 -8.40
C ASN A 163 11.90 18.36 -9.26
N GLY A 164 11.55 19.50 -8.67
CA GLY A 164 11.00 20.66 -9.41
C GLY A 164 9.54 20.48 -9.85
N TYR A 165 8.82 19.49 -9.35
CA TYR A 165 7.42 19.28 -9.70
C TYR A 165 6.48 20.23 -8.97
N ALA A 166 5.50 20.77 -9.67
CA ALA A 166 4.45 21.63 -9.12
C ALA A 166 3.54 20.88 -8.13
N LYS A 167 2.66 21.62 -7.42
CA LYS A 167 1.72 21.03 -6.44
C LYS A 167 0.84 19.92 -7.03
N LEU A 168 0.34 20.12 -8.25
CA LEU A 168 -0.49 19.14 -8.95
C LEU A 168 0.39 18.19 -9.78
N LEU A 169 -0.06 16.94 -9.92
CA LEU A 169 0.63 15.96 -10.75
C LEU A 169 0.69 16.44 -12.21
N GLN A 170 1.83 16.22 -12.85
CA GLN A 170 2.11 16.75 -14.19
C GLN A 170 2.79 15.71 -15.08
N ALA A 171 2.87 15.99 -16.38
CA ALA A 171 3.53 15.12 -17.35
C ALA A 171 4.99 14.83 -16.93
N GLY A 172 5.43 13.59 -17.16
CA GLY A 172 6.75 13.09 -16.77
C GLY A 172 6.78 12.41 -15.42
N GLU A 173 5.84 12.71 -14.52
CA GLU A 173 5.79 12.09 -13.20
C GLU A 173 5.30 10.64 -13.25
N TYR A 174 5.71 9.89 -12.21
CA TYR A 174 5.15 8.57 -11.93
C TYR A 174 4.18 8.64 -10.77
N ALA A 175 3.07 7.94 -10.91
CA ALA A 175 2.01 7.87 -9.91
C ALA A 175 1.57 6.43 -9.68
N ILE A 176 0.78 6.23 -8.64
CA ILE A 176 0.05 4.99 -8.37
C ILE A 176 -1.45 5.26 -8.41
N THR A 177 -2.20 4.33 -8.95
CA THR A 177 -3.67 4.35 -8.91
C THR A 177 -4.13 4.03 -7.48
N ASN A 178 -5.00 4.86 -6.92
CA ASN A 178 -5.58 4.59 -5.61
C ASN A 178 -6.81 3.69 -5.69
N ASN A 179 -7.48 3.70 -6.83
CA ASN A 179 -8.60 2.83 -7.19
C ASN A 179 -8.29 2.05 -8.46
N ALA A 180 -8.97 0.92 -8.67
CA ALA A 180 -8.89 0.22 -9.94
C ALA A 180 -9.54 1.07 -11.04
N LEU A 181 -8.87 1.14 -12.19
CA LEU A 181 -9.37 1.84 -13.39
C LEU A 181 -9.71 0.79 -14.44
N ASN A 182 -10.93 0.86 -14.97
CA ASN A 182 -11.39 -0.03 -16.04
C ASN A 182 -12.14 0.80 -17.06
N GLU A 183 -11.45 1.27 -18.08
CA GLU A 183 -12.04 2.11 -19.12
C GLU A 183 -11.41 1.81 -20.46
N ARG A 184 -12.23 1.81 -21.52
CA ARG A 184 -11.81 1.62 -22.93
C ARG A 184 -10.96 0.38 -23.17
N GLY A 185 -11.23 -0.73 -22.43
CA GLY A 185 -10.48 -1.98 -22.57
C GLY A 185 -9.14 -2.01 -21.82
N TYR A 186 -8.75 -0.92 -21.15
CA TYR A 186 -7.59 -0.88 -20.27
C TYR A 186 -7.99 -1.12 -18.82
N PHE A 187 -7.28 -2.03 -18.16
CA PHE A 187 -7.49 -2.35 -16.76
C PHE A 187 -6.22 -2.11 -15.94
N TYR A 188 -6.31 -1.22 -14.97
CA TYR A 188 -5.28 -1.00 -13.95
C TYR A 188 -5.84 -1.38 -12.58
N LYS A 189 -5.15 -2.26 -11.89
CA LYS A 189 -5.49 -2.61 -10.50
C LYS A 189 -5.23 -1.43 -9.58
N THR A 190 -5.85 -1.43 -8.42
CA THR A 190 -5.44 -0.56 -7.30
C THR A 190 -3.93 -0.70 -7.06
N ASP A 191 -3.27 0.41 -6.74
CA ASP A 191 -1.81 0.51 -6.57
C ASP A 191 -0.99 0.12 -7.81
N SER A 192 -1.57 0.16 -9.02
CA SER A 192 -0.82 0.04 -10.27
C SER A 192 0.07 1.25 -10.46
N PHE A 193 1.28 0.98 -10.93
CA PHE A 193 2.26 2.00 -11.24
C PHE A 193 2.03 2.53 -12.66
N VAL A 194 1.91 3.85 -12.82
CA VAL A 194 1.62 4.50 -14.09
C VAL A 194 2.51 5.73 -14.29
N LYS A 195 2.85 6.01 -15.55
CA LYS A 195 3.52 7.25 -15.96
C LYS A 195 2.48 8.24 -16.45
N ILE A 196 2.53 9.46 -15.98
CA ILE A 196 1.72 10.56 -16.52
C ILE A 196 2.41 11.03 -17.78
N THR A 197 1.73 10.88 -18.93
CA THR A 197 2.27 11.23 -20.24
C THR A 197 1.82 12.62 -20.67
N ASP A 198 0.63 13.03 -20.24
CA ASP A 198 0.12 14.39 -20.47
C ASP A 198 -0.79 14.84 -19.33
N ALA A 199 -0.87 16.16 -19.13
CA ALA A 199 -1.75 16.83 -18.19
C ALA A 199 -2.28 18.13 -18.80
N SER A 200 -3.58 18.21 -19.06
CA SER A 200 -4.21 19.39 -19.66
C SER A 200 -4.15 20.62 -18.74
N SER A 201 -4.48 21.78 -19.29
CA SER A 201 -4.84 22.96 -18.49
C SER A 201 -5.99 22.64 -17.53
N GLU A 202 -6.13 23.48 -16.49
CA GLU A 202 -7.22 23.35 -15.53
C GLU A 202 -8.58 23.53 -16.22
N ARG A 203 -9.55 22.74 -15.79
CA ARG A 203 -10.95 22.80 -16.22
C ARG A 203 -11.87 22.42 -15.07
N GLU A 204 -13.15 22.73 -15.25
CA GLU A 204 -14.18 22.36 -14.31
C GLU A 204 -15.07 21.25 -14.89
N ARG A 205 -15.45 20.29 -14.05
CA ARG A 205 -16.42 19.24 -14.39
C ARG A 205 -17.32 18.97 -13.18
N LEU A 206 -18.63 19.07 -13.36
CA LEU A 206 -19.63 18.92 -12.29
C LEU A 206 -19.33 19.79 -11.05
N GLY A 207 -18.91 21.05 -11.25
CA GLY A 207 -18.56 21.97 -10.19
C GLY A 207 -17.22 21.70 -9.47
N VAL A 208 -16.44 20.73 -9.93
CA VAL A 208 -15.13 20.40 -9.37
C VAL A 208 -14.01 20.81 -10.32
N ARG A 209 -13.03 21.56 -9.80
CA ARG A 209 -11.82 21.94 -10.52
C ARG A 209 -10.85 20.80 -10.63
N GLY A 210 -10.27 20.61 -11.78
CA GLY A 210 -9.31 19.55 -12.06
C GLY A 210 -8.71 19.67 -13.45
N ARG A 211 -8.16 18.59 -13.95
CA ARG A 211 -7.57 18.50 -15.29
C ARG A 211 -7.72 17.10 -15.86
N ASN A 212 -7.62 16.98 -17.17
CA ASN A 212 -7.47 15.67 -17.77
C ASN A 212 -6.00 15.22 -17.63
N ILE A 213 -5.81 13.99 -17.21
CA ILE A 213 -4.52 13.33 -17.09
C ILE A 213 -4.50 12.16 -18.06
N GLU A 214 -3.45 12.07 -18.85
CA GLU A 214 -3.18 10.89 -19.67
C GLU A 214 -2.14 10.00 -18.96
N ILE A 215 -2.42 8.73 -18.86
CA ILE A 215 -1.51 7.74 -18.27
C ILE A 215 -1.05 6.72 -19.30
N ASN A 216 0.27 6.46 -19.30
CA ASN A 216 0.96 5.50 -20.16
C ASN A 216 0.71 5.72 -21.67
N GLY A 217 0.33 6.94 -22.12
CA GLY A 217 -0.01 7.25 -23.51
C GLY A 217 -1.25 6.53 -24.04
N LYS A 218 -2.16 6.12 -23.16
CA LYS A 218 -3.27 5.21 -23.52
C LYS A 218 -4.61 5.61 -22.94
N LEU A 219 -4.64 6.02 -21.71
CA LEU A 219 -5.89 6.27 -20.98
C LEU A 219 -5.94 7.70 -20.47
N ILE A 220 -7.00 8.43 -20.82
CA ILE A 220 -7.24 9.81 -20.38
C ILE A 220 -8.44 9.81 -19.43
N GLY A 221 -8.27 10.39 -18.25
CA GLY A 221 -9.34 10.59 -17.28
C GLY A 221 -9.24 11.93 -16.58
N PHE A 222 -10.36 12.39 -16.03
CA PHE A 222 -10.39 13.61 -15.23
C PHE A 222 -9.86 13.33 -13.82
N MET A 223 -9.00 14.19 -13.34
CA MET A 223 -8.48 14.16 -11.97
C MET A 223 -8.76 15.51 -11.30
N ALA A 224 -9.48 15.48 -10.18
CA ALA A 224 -9.72 16.67 -9.37
C ALA A 224 -8.42 17.19 -8.73
N ASN A 225 -8.33 18.50 -8.57
CA ASN A 225 -7.21 19.15 -7.89
C ASN A 225 -7.18 18.80 -6.38
N ASP A 226 -8.36 18.64 -5.77
CA ASP A 226 -8.51 18.21 -4.39
C ASP A 226 -9.43 16.96 -4.31
N PRO A 227 -8.92 15.84 -3.78
CA PRO A 227 -9.75 14.66 -3.55
C PRO A 227 -10.92 14.89 -2.58
N HIS A 228 -10.88 15.94 -1.76
CA HIS A 228 -11.98 16.30 -0.88
C HIS A 228 -13.21 16.76 -1.66
N ASP A 229 -13.02 17.53 -2.73
CA ASP A 229 -14.11 18.03 -3.58
C ASP A 229 -14.86 16.86 -4.24
N VAL A 230 -14.14 15.80 -4.64
CA VAL A 230 -14.76 14.59 -5.19
C VAL A 230 -15.66 13.91 -4.15
N LYS A 231 -15.22 13.85 -2.88
CA LYS A 231 -16.03 13.27 -1.81
C LYS A 231 -17.30 14.07 -1.53
N LEU A 232 -17.20 15.40 -1.59
CA LEU A 232 -18.36 16.28 -1.41
C LEU A 232 -19.32 16.12 -2.60
N LEU A 233 -18.82 16.11 -3.82
CA LEU A 233 -19.62 15.88 -5.02
C LEU A 233 -20.36 14.53 -4.94
N LEU A 234 -19.68 13.45 -4.64
CA LEU A 234 -20.30 12.12 -4.51
C LEU A 234 -21.38 12.07 -3.45
N LYS A 235 -21.21 12.79 -2.31
CA LYS A 235 -22.26 12.92 -1.29
C LYS A 235 -23.48 13.69 -1.81
N SER A 236 -23.26 14.78 -2.54
CA SER A 236 -24.34 15.59 -3.14
C SER A 236 -25.13 14.77 -4.16
N LEU A 237 -24.44 14.13 -5.11
CA LEU A 237 -25.08 13.29 -6.13
C LEU A 237 -25.89 12.14 -5.53
N ALA A 238 -25.37 11.51 -4.46
CA ALA A 238 -26.09 10.46 -3.75
C ALA A 238 -27.36 10.99 -3.03
N ALA A 239 -27.28 12.18 -2.43
CA ALA A 239 -28.43 12.82 -1.76
C ALA A 239 -29.53 13.20 -2.77
N GLN A 240 -29.15 13.63 -3.98
CA GLN A 240 -30.03 13.98 -5.07
C GLN A 240 -30.51 12.76 -5.89
N LYS A 241 -29.98 11.57 -5.59
CA LYS A 241 -30.24 10.31 -6.31
C LYS A 241 -29.80 10.33 -7.77
N GLU A 242 -28.80 11.17 -8.10
CA GLU A 242 -28.21 11.27 -9.44
C GLU A 242 -27.18 10.15 -9.66
N TRP A 243 -27.68 8.93 -9.75
CA TRP A 243 -26.84 7.72 -9.77
C TRP A 243 -25.96 7.62 -11.01
N THR A 244 -26.42 8.10 -12.16
CA THR A 244 -25.64 8.09 -13.40
C THR A 244 -24.35 8.88 -13.24
N ASP A 245 -24.44 10.11 -12.75
CA ASP A 245 -23.27 10.96 -12.51
C ASP A 245 -22.43 10.44 -11.36
N TYR A 246 -23.07 9.94 -10.28
CA TYR A 246 -22.37 9.32 -9.16
C TYR A 246 -21.44 8.19 -9.62
N PHE A 247 -21.95 7.24 -10.41
CA PHE A 247 -21.15 6.12 -10.90
C PHE A 247 -20.15 6.57 -11.97
N SER A 248 -20.49 7.53 -12.83
CA SER A 248 -19.56 8.13 -13.79
C SER A 248 -18.34 8.71 -13.07
N VAL A 249 -18.54 9.57 -12.04
CA VAL A 249 -17.46 10.14 -11.25
C VAL A 249 -16.62 9.04 -10.59
N LYS A 250 -17.28 8.07 -9.95
CA LYS A 250 -16.62 7.02 -9.19
C LYS A 250 -15.79 6.06 -10.03
N GLU A 251 -16.19 5.80 -11.27
CA GLU A 251 -15.59 4.78 -12.13
C GLU A 251 -14.59 5.38 -13.14
N THR A 252 -14.80 6.65 -13.58
CA THR A 252 -14.00 7.24 -14.65
C THR A 252 -13.04 8.35 -14.19
N TRP A 253 -13.25 8.95 -12.99
CA TRP A 253 -12.34 9.96 -12.51
C TRP A 253 -11.10 9.30 -11.87
N PHE A 254 -9.94 9.87 -12.17
CA PHE A 254 -8.68 9.35 -11.65
C PHE A 254 -8.44 9.79 -10.20
N ASP A 255 -8.05 8.84 -9.38
CA ASP A 255 -7.44 9.08 -8.08
C ASP A 255 -6.00 8.55 -8.15
N LEU A 256 -5.07 9.43 -8.51
CA LEU A 256 -3.65 9.13 -8.63
C LEU A 256 -2.89 9.76 -7.47
N ARG A 257 -1.86 9.07 -6.99
CA ARG A 257 -0.99 9.51 -5.90
C ARG A 257 0.48 9.40 -6.29
N PRO A 258 1.35 10.30 -5.80
CA PRO A 258 2.80 10.17 -6.02
C PRO A 258 3.32 8.82 -5.53
N ALA A 259 4.32 8.29 -6.22
CA ALA A 259 4.78 6.91 -6.05
C ALA A 259 6.04 6.74 -5.19
N TYR A 260 6.56 7.81 -4.55
CA TYR A 260 7.87 7.78 -3.87
C TYR A 260 7.81 7.20 -2.47
N ALA A 261 6.77 7.51 -1.73
CA ALA A 261 6.52 6.99 -0.39
C ALA A 261 5.20 6.23 -0.30
N SER A 262 5.11 5.28 0.62
CA SER A 262 3.88 4.55 0.91
C SER A 262 3.80 4.15 2.38
N THR A 263 2.61 3.78 2.84
CA THR A 263 2.51 3.13 4.15
C THR A 263 3.11 1.72 4.07
N VAL A 264 3.59 1.21 5.22
CA VAL A 264 4.09 -0.17 5.31
C VAL A 264 3.02 -1.16 4.85
N HIS A 265 1.75 -0.92 5.19
CA HIS A 265 0.61 -1.75 4.76
C HIS A 265 0.51 -1.85 3.23
N LYS A 266 0.62 -0.73 2.52
CA LYS A 266 0.58 -0.70 1.05
C LYS A 266 1.85 -1.26 0.38
N ALA A 267 2.95 -1.37 1.11
CA ALA A 267 4.19 -1.98 0.63
C ALA A 267 4.18 -3.51 0.71
N GLN A 268 3.22 -4.10 1.42
CA GLN A 268 3.09 -5.56 1.49
C GLN A 268 2.93 -6.15 0.08
N GLY A 269 3.48 -7.33 -0.17
CA GLY A 269 3.50 -7.97 -1.50
C GLY A 269 4.54 -7.39 -2.48
N ARG A 270 5.17 -6.26 -2.19
CA ARG A 270 6.13 -5.58 -3.08
C ARG A 270 7.58 -5.82 -2.68
N SER A 271 8.52 -5.49 -3.58
CA SER A 271 9.97 -5.54 -3.30
C SER A 271 10.66 -4.33 -3.92
N TYR A 272 11.67 -3.81 -3.22
CA TYR A 272 12.46 -2.65 -3.62
C TYR A 272 13.95 -2.96 -3.49
N ASN A 273 14.80 -2.27 -4.21
CA ASN A 273 16.25 -2.40 -4.03
C ASN A 273 16.68 -1.72 -2.72
N THR A 274 16.19 -0.51 -2.48
CA THR A 274 16.48 0.28 -1.29
C THR A 274 15.19 0.72 -0.61
N VAL A 275 15.15 0.59 0.71
CA VAL A 275 14.01 1.03 1.52
C VAL A 275 14.49 2.00 2.60
N PHE A 276 13.83 3.14 2.68
CA PHE A 276 13.96 4.13 3.74
C PHE A 276 12.81 3.98 4.72
N ILE A 277 13.07 3.71 6.00
CA ILE A 277 12.04 3.43 7.01
C ILE A 277 12.03 4.50 8.08
N ASP A 278 10.89 5.17 8.26
CA ASP A 278 10.67 6.15 9.30
C ASP A 278 10.21 5.47 10.60
N LEU A 279 11.18 5.10 11.46
CA LEU A 279 10.88 4.52 12.77
C LEU A 279 10.18 5.50 13.70
N ALA A 280 10.44 6.80 13.57
CA ALA A 280 9.82 7.83 14.40
C ALA A 280 8.30 7.92 14.15
N ASP A 281 7.86 7.64 12.91
CA ASP A 281 6.44 7.57 12.61
C ASP A 281 5.83 6.22 13.03
N ILE A 282 6.52 5.10 12.77
CA ILE A 282 6.08 3.76 13.20
C ILE A 282 5.97 3.69 14.73
N SER A 283 6.88 4.34 15.46
CA SER A 283 6.89 4.36 16.93
C SER A 283 5.65 4.97 17.58
N LYS A 284 4.86 5.75 16.83
CA LYS A 284 3.59 6.31 17.31
C LYS A 284 2.51 5.24 17.48
N CYS A 285 2.67 4.08 16.85
CA CYS A 285 1.77 2.95 17.05
C CYS A 285 1.89 2.42 18.47
N ARG A 286 0.76 2.32 19.18
CA ARG A 286 0.71 1.88 20.58
C ARG A 286 0.59 0.37 20.74
N VAL A 287 0.29 -0.35 19.67
CA VAL A 287 0.09 -1.79 19.65
C VAL A 287 1.41 -2.47 19.30
N ALA A 288 2.01 -3.15 20.24
CA ALA A 288 3.35 -3.76 20.09
C ALA A 288 3.40 -4.80 18.96
N SER A 289 2.39 -5.65 18.84
CA SER A 289 2.29 -6.65 17.77
C SER A 289 2.26 -5.98 16.38
N ASP A 290 1.57 -4.85 16.23
CA ASP A 290 1.49 -4.14 14.96
C ASP A 290 2.84 -3.48 14.61
N VAL A 291 3.55 -2.94 15.61
CA VAL A 291 4.90 -2.41 15.42
C VAL A 291 5.85 -3.51 14.95
N ALA A 292 5.84 -4.69 15.59
CA ALA A 292 6.68 -5.81 15.18
C ALA A 292 6.37 -6.27 13.75
N ARG A 293 5.09 -6.42 13.40
CA ARG A 293 4.63 -6.79 12.05
C ARG A 293 5.00 -5.74 11.00
N MET A 294 4.82 -4.46 11.32
CA MET A 294 5.23 -3.36 10.42
C MET A 294 6.73 -3.40 10.15
N LEU A 295 7.56 -3.59 11.18
CA LEU A 295 9.01 -3.66 11.02
C LEU A 295 9.43 -4.90 10.23
N TYR A 296 8.82 -6.05 10.51
CA TYR A 296 9.03 -7.25 9.72
C TYR A 296 8.70 -7.02 8.23
N VAL A 297 7.52 -6.50 7.94
CA VAL A 297 7.12 -6.20 6.56
C VAL A 297 8.06 -5.18 5.93
N ALA A 298 8.30 -4.03 6.57
CA ALA A 298 9.09 -2.95 6.00
C ALA A 298 10.51 -3.38 5.63
N ILE A 299 11.22 -4.06 6.54
CA ILE A 299 12.60 -4.53 6.33
C ILE A 299 12.64 -5.61 5.25
N SER A 300 11.71 -6.56 5.29
CA SER A 300 11.65 -7.64 4.30
C SER A 300 11.31 -7.19 2.88
N ARG A 301 10.89 -5.93 2.67
CA ARG A 301 10.68 -5.37 1.32
C ARG A 301 11.97 -5.05 0.60
N SER A 302 13.08 -4.84 1.32
CA SER A 302 14.36 -4.49 0.71
C SER A 302 15.10 -5.71 0.17
N LYS A 303 15.79 -5.52 -0.97
CA LYS A 303 16.72 -6.51 -1.54
C LYS A 303 18.16 -6.21 -1.13
N HIS A 304 18.58 -4.95 -1.10
CA HIS A 304 19.99 -4.57 -1.01
C HIS A 304 20.31 -3.60 0.12
N GLN A 305 19.43 -2.64 0.44
CA GLN A 305 19.75 -1.58 1.40
C GLN A 305 18.55 -1.12 2.21
N VAL A 306 18.70 -1.03 3.51
CA VAL A 306 17.72 -0.46 4.45
C VAL A 306 18.37 0.72 5.16
N TYR A 307 17.72 1.89 5.13
CA TYR A 307 18.04 3.04 5.96
C TYR A 307 16.93 3.25 6.98
N LEU A 308 17.31 3.34 8.25
CA LEU A 308 16.41 3.55 9.37
C LEU A 308 16.61 4.96 9.93
N TYR A 309 15.52 5.66 10.20
CA TYR A 309 15.53 6.99 10.83
C TYR A 309 14.57 7.05 12.01
N GLY A 310 14.99 7.75 13.06
CA GLY A 310 14.21 7.90 14.27
C GLY A 310 14.49 6.78 15.28
N GLN A 311 13.79 6.80 16.39
CA GLN A 311 14.01 5.85 17.48
C GLN A 311 12.72 5.09 17.82
N LEU A 312 12.88 3.83 18.12
CA LEU A 312 11.83 3.06 18.79
C LEU A 312 11.89 3.34 20.29
N PRO A 313 10.76 3.44 21.00
CA PRO A 313 10.73 3.49 22.45
C PRO A 313 11.46 2.28 23.07
N PRO A 314 11.96 2.39 24.31
CA PRO A 314 12.64 1.26 24.99
C PRO A 314 11.82 -0.03 25.02
N LYS A 315 10.50 0.08 25.18
CA LYS A 315 9.57 -1.07 25.14
C LYS A 315 9.55 -1.82 23.80
N TYR A 316 10.03 -1.21 22.72
CA TYR A 316 10.15 -1.78 21.38
C TYR A 316 11.61 -2.05 21.01
N GLY A 317 12.43 -2.34 22.00
CA GLY A 317 13.84 -2.69 21.81
C GLY A 317 14.79 -1.51 21.71
N GLY A 318 14.29 -0.27 21.76
CA GLY A 318 15.03 0.98 21.73
C GLY A 318 16.37 0.91 20.99
N TYR A 319 16.59 1.70 19.98
CA TYR A 319 17.91 1.79 19.39
C TYR A 319 18.74 2.82 20.20
N LYS A 320 19.85 2.36 20.81
CA LYS A 320 20.92 3.26 21.23
C LYS A 320 21.94 3.31 20.11
N PRO A 321 22.25 4.52 19.57
CA PRO A 321 23.30 4.67 18.58
C PRO A 321 24.65 4.23 19.08
#